data_7a3412b7bb8fb99e14324707159f0f79
#
_entry.id   7a3412b7bb8fb99e14324707159f0f79
#
_cell.length_a   1.000
_cell.length_b   1.000
_cell.length_c   1.000
_cell.angle_alpha   90.00
_cell.angle_beta   90.00
_cell.angle_gamma   90.00
#
_symmetry.space_group_name_H-M   'P 1'
#
loop_
_entity.id
_entity.type
_entity.pdbx_description
1 polymer ?
#
loop_
_entity_poly.entity_id
_entity_poly.type
_entity_poly.pdbx_seq_one_letter_code
_entity_poly.pdbx_strand_id
1 'polypeptide(L)'
;TLKSTAILILSSLVGMIFQKFGFDEANIITVFVLGVLVTAVITKHQIYSLIFSIVSVLVFNFLFTEPQFTLQAYDQGYPVTFIIMFLAAFLTGSLAIRIKNQAKQAAQSAYRTKVLFDTNQLLQQAKDKNEIVSATSNQLIKLLGKDIVFYLADGEVLDTPHIFSVTEENLESCISENEKAVAGWVLKNNKRAGATTGTLSNAKCLYLAVSNSSMVYGVIGIVMGEIPLDPFENSILLSILGECALALENEKNAREKQEAAILAKNEQLRANLLRAISHDLRTPLTSISGNASNLLSNGDSFDNDTKKQLYMDIYDDSMWLINLVENLLAVTRIEEGRLNLRITEDLMDDVITEALHHINRKSEEHHISVESKEEFLLAKMDAKLIVQVIINIVDNAIKYTPKNSHIVIRTEKRGKQAIVSISDDGNGIADEIKPRIFDMFYSGANQIADSRRSLGLGLSLCK
;
A
#
# COMPACT_ATOMS: atom_id res chain seq x y z
N THR A 1 -34.74 40.21 21.96
CA THR A 1 -35.71 41.08 22.64
C THR A 1 -37.03 41.18 21.86
N LEU A 2 -37.04 41.62 20.59
CA LEU A 2 -38.29 41.80 19.81
C LEU A 2 -39.13 40.50 19.72
N LYS A 3 -38.50 39.34 19.52
CA LYS A 3 -39.19 38.04 19.46
C LYS A 3 -39.82 37.64 20.80
N SER A 4 -39.11 37.88 21.89
CA SER A 4 -39.59 37.54 23.25
C SER A 4 -40.78 38.42 23.64
N THR A 5 -40.73 39.74 23.34
CA THR A 5 -41.85 40.64 23.59
C THR A 5 -43.08 40.33 22.76
N ALA A 6 -42.90 39.92 21.48
CA ALA A 6 -44.03 39.49 20.63
C ALA A 6 -44.69 38.20 21.21
N ILE A 7 -43.92 37.22 21.73
CA ILE A 7 -44.48 36.03 22.34
C ILE A 7 -45.22 36.37 23.65
N LEU A 8 -44.72 37.31 24.47
CA LEU A 8 -45.41 37.76 25.67
C LEU A 8 -46.76 38.40 25.38
N ILE A 9 -46.82 39.31 24.39
CA ILE A 9 -48.06 39.95 23.93
C ILE A 9 -49.01 38.87 23.44
N LEU A 10 -48.56 37.91 22.63
CA LEU A 10 -49.40 36.80 22.13
C LEU A 10 -49.96 35.94 23.27
N SER A 11 -49.14 35.59 24.25
CA SER A 11 -49.56 34.79 25.43
C SER A 11 -50.59 35.58 26.26
N SER A 12 -50.43 36.91 26.44
CA SER A 12 -51.40 37.76 27.13
C SER A 12 -52.71 37.84 26.38
N LEU A 13 -52.71 38.02 25.05
CA LEU A 13 -53.92 38.02 24.21
C LEU A 13 -54.69 36.70 24.31
N VAL A 14 -53.98 35.53 24.23
CA VAL A 14 -54.60 34.22 24.38
C VAL A 14 -55.18 34.04 25.78
N GLY A 15 -54.47 34.49 26.81
CA GLY A 15 -54.95 34.50 28.16
C GLY A 15 -56.24 35.29 28.35
N MET A 16 -56.33 36.51 27.78
CA MET A 16 -57.55 37.36 27.80
C MET A 16 -58.76 36.65 27.08
N ILE A 17 -58.46 35.97 25.97
CA ILE A 17 -59.50 35.18 25.28
C ILE A 17 -59.99 34.05 26.19
N PHE A 18 -59.10 33.33 26.86
CA PHE A 18 -59.43 32.23 27.78
C PHE A 18 -60.29 32.73 28.95
N GLN A 19 -59.94 33.88 29.54
CA GLN A 19 -60.69 34.54 30.61
C GLN A 19 -62.11 34.90 30.14
N LYS A 20 -62.24 35.47 28.89
CA LYS A 20 -63.56 35.83 28.32
C LYS A 20 -64.44 34.59 28.09
N PHE A 21 -63.90 33.42 27.82
CA PHE A 21 -64.63 32.18 27.65
C PHE A 21 -64.86 31.43 29.00
N GLY A 22 -64.42 31.99 30.15
CA GLY A 22 -64.65 31.41 31.46
C GLY A 22 -63.76 30.22 31.79
N PHE A 23 -62.58 30.14 31.17
CA PHE A 23 -61.56 29.14 31.56
C PHE A 23 -60.88 29.48 32.88
N ASP A 24 -60.50 28.48 33.68
CA ASP A 24 -59.84 28.61 34.93
C ASP A 24 -58.44 29.26 34.82
N GLU A 25 -58.02 29.95 35.89
CA GLU A 25 -56.68 30.59 35.98
C GLU A 25 -55.53 29.61 35.64
N ALA A 26 -55.65 28.34 36.00
CA ALA A 26 -54.72 27.29 35.68
C ALA A 26 -54.45 27.12 34.19
N ASN A 27 -55.46 27.30 33.34
CA ASN A 27 -55.31 27.25 31.91
C ASN A 27 -54.53 28.46 31.35
N ILE A 28 -54.75 29.63 31.94
CA ILE A 28 -54.04 30.85 31.59
C ILE A 28 -52.57 30.76 31.99
N ILE A 29 -52.24 30.22 33.17
CA ILE A 29 -50.88 29.95 33.65
C ILE A 29 -50.15 29.06 32.66
N THR A 30 -50.82 27.99 32.16
CA THR A 30 -50.26 27.04 31.20
C THR A 30 -49.87 27.76 29.89
N VAL A 31 -50.61 28.75 29.40
CA VAL A 31 -50.32 29.56 28.20
C VAL A 31 -49.02 30.36 28.43
N PHE A 32 -48.84 30.96 29.62
CA PHE A 32 -47.61 31.69 29.92
C PHE A 32 -46.39 30.79 30.03
N VAL A 33 -46.55 29.60 30.65
CA VAL A 33 -45.47 28.58 30.70
C VAL A 33 -45.10 28.11 29.30
N LEU A 34 -46.08 27.93 28.41
CA LEU A 34 -45.83 27.63 27.01
C LEU A 34 -45.08 28.76 26.31
N GLY A 35 -45.45 30.00 26.58
CA GLY A 35 -44.74 31.20 26.08
C GLY A 35 -43.25 31.23 26.48
N VAL A 36 -42.91 30.85 27.72
CA VAL A 36 -41.53 30.72 28.18
C VAL A 36 -40.80 29.64 27.39
N LEU A 37 -41.44 28.47 27.18
CA LEU A 37 -40.86 27.36 26.41
C LEU A 37 -40.58 27.80 24.96
N VAL A 38 -41.52 28.42 24.29
CA VAL A 38 -41.36 28.96 22.92
C VAL A 38 -40.24 29.98 22.86
N THR A 39 -40.15 30.87 23.85
CA THR A 39 -39.05 31.86 23.98
C THR A 39 -37.72 31.15 24.12
N ALA A 40 -37.61 30.14 24.98
CA ALA A 40 -36.40 29.34 25.17
C ALA A 40 -35.92 28.64 23.90
N VAL A 41 -36.86 28.13 23.08
CA VAL A 41 -36.54 27.48 21.80
C VAL A 41 -36.06 28.47 20.75
N ILE A 42 -36.69 29.66 20.66
CA ILE A 42 -36.41 30.64 19.60
C ILE A 42 -35.18 31.50 19.91
N THR A 43 -34.89 31.74 21.21
CA THR A 43 -33.77 32.62 21.64
C THR A 43 -32.47 31.85 21.76
N LYS A 44 -31.33 32.56 21.58
CA LYS A 44 -29.98 31.95 21.67
C LYS A 44 -29.44 31.90 23.09
N HIS A 45 -29.88 32.79 23.98
CA HIS A 45 -29.31 32.95 25.31
C HIS A 45 -30.31 32.65 26.41
N GLN A 46 -29.89 31.92 27.43
CA GLN A 46 -30.70 31.53 28.58
C GLN A 46 -31.28 32.70 29.36
N ILE A 47 -30.60 33.85 29.38
CA ILE A 47 -31.04 35.07 30.06
C ILE A 47 -32.42 35.55 29.59
N TYR A 48 -32.74 35.41 28.28
CA TYR A 48 -34.05 35.81 27.76
C TYR A 48 -35.18 34.97 28.30
N SER A 49 -35.00 33.67 28.50
CA SER A 49 -36.00 32.78 29.09
C SER A 49 -36.21 33.08 30.59
N LEU A 50 -35.11 33.38 31.30
CA LEU A 50 -35.19 33.77 32.70
C LEU A 50 -35.95 35.10 32.88
N ILE A 51 -35.59 36.13 32.10
CA ILE A 51 -36.30 37.42 32.14
C ILE A 51 -37.77 37.24 31.76
N PHE A 52 -38.06 36.44 30.72
CA PHE A 52 -39.42 36.19 30.31
C PHE A 52 -40.21 35.49 31.41
N SER A 53 -39.66 34.53 32.16
CA SER A 53 -40.36 33.83 33.26
C SER A 53 -40.75 34.82 34.37
N ILE A 54 -39.86 35.75 34.75
CA ILE A 54 -40.14 36.79 35.75
C ILE A 54 -41.23 37.70 35.24
N VAL A 55 -41.08 38.22 33.99
CA VAL A 55 -42.07 39.17 33.41
C VAL A 55 -43.42 38.49 33.21
N SER A 56 -43.48 37.20 32.88
CA SER A 56 -44.71 36.44 32.77
C SER A 56 -45.51 36.41 34.03
N VAL A 57 -44.86 36.21 35.20
CA VAL A 57 -45.52 36.24 36.52
C VAL A 57 -46.08 37.63 36.80
N LEU A 58 -45.32 38.70 36.50
CA LEU A 58 -45.78 40.08 36.74
C LEU A 58 -46.97 40.45 35.85
N VAL A 59 -46.91 40.01 34.55
CA VAL A 59 -48.01 40.28 33.60
C VAL A 59 -49.24 39.48 33.95
N PHE A 60 -49.06 38.22 34.39
CA PHE A 60 -50.18 37.41 34.86
C PHE A 60 -50.86 38.02 36.09
N ASN A 61 -50.08 38.44 37.10
CA ASN A 61 -50.62 39.13 38.26
C ASN A 61 -51.37 40.41 37.89
N PHE A 62 -50.83 41.24 37.02
CA PHE A 62 -51.42 42.50 36.62
C PHE A 62 -52.72 42.35 35.81
N LEU A 63 -52.83 41.38 34.93
CA LEU A 63 -53.95 41.21 34.00
C LEU A 63 -55.07 40.28 34.49
N PHE A 64 -54.71 39.21 35.29
CA PHE A 64 -55.63 38.12 35.55
C PHE A 64 -55.94 37.89 37.02
N THR A 65 -55.23 38.55 37.96
CA THR A 65 -55.42 38.43 39.40
C THR A 65 -56.31 39.57 39.91
N GLU A 66 -57.24 39.27 40.85
CA GLU A 66 -58.09 40.30 41.46
C GLU A 66 -57.36 41.00 42.63
N PRO A 67 -57.44 42.35 42.74
CA PRO A 67 -58.09 43.31 41.81
C PRO A 67 -57.23 43.51 40.54
N GLN A 68 -57.86 43.38 39.35
CA GLN A 68 -57.19 43.52 38.05
C GLN A 68 -56.53 44.92 37.91
N PHE A 69 -55.48 44.98 37.07
CA PHE A 69 -54.69 46.18 36.81
C PHE A 69 -53.94 46.76 38.02
N THR A 70 -53.73 45.91 39.06
CA THR A 70 -52.88 46.24 40.21
C THR A 70 -51.83 45.12 40.39
N LEU A 71 -50.75 45.43 41.08
CA LEU A 71 -49.73 44.43 41.46
C LEU A 71 -49.99 43.87 42.89
N GLN A 72 -51.20 44.15 43.46
CA GLN A 72 -51.57 43.69 44.78
C GLN A 72 -52.30 42.35 44.64
N ALA A 73 -51.97 41.40 45.47
CA ALA A 73 -52.61 40.11 45.54
C ALA A 73 -53.17 39.91 46.95
N TYR A 74 -54.52 39.96 47.10
CA TYR A 74 -55.17 39.91 48.43
C TYR A 74 -55.46 38.47 48.92
N ASP A 75 -55.53 37.52 48.00
CA ASP A 75 -55.75 36.13 48.39
C ASP A 75 -54.43 35.49 48.83
N GLN A 76 -54.47 34.74 49.94
CA GLN A 76 -53.33 34.03 50.51
C GLN A 76 -52.75 32.95 49.56
N GLY A 77 -53.53 32.46 48.59
CA GLY A 77 -53.12 31.49 47.61
C GLY A 77 -52.21 32.03 46.50
N TYR A 78 -52.30 33.31 46.12
CA TYR A 78 -51.58 33.87 44.96
C TYR A 78 -50.06 33.83 45.10
N PRO A 79 -49.42 34.13 46.21
CA PRO A 79 -47.97 34.01 46.34
C PRO A 79 -47.41 32.61 46.01
N VAL A 80 -48.16 31.60 46.42
CA VAL A 80 -47.80 30.19 46.15
C VAL A 80 -47.92 29.88 44.65
N THR A 81 -49.01 30.37 44.01
CA THR A 81 -49.25 30.21 42.55
C THR A 81 -48.15 30.89 41.75
N PHE A 82 -47.70 32.10 42.15
CA PHE A 82 -46.64 32.83 41.49
C PHE A 82 -45.27 32.11 41.59
N ILE A 83 -44.95 31.55 42.76
CA ILE A 83 -43.76 30.75 42.94
C ILE A 83 -43.78 29.49 42.08
N ILE A 84 -44.89 28.78 42.06
CA ILE A 84 -45.05 27.56 41.24
C ILE A 84 -44.99 27.90 39.78
N MET A 85 -45.67 28.96 39.29
CA MET A 85 -45.60 29.41 37.93
C MET A 85 -44.18 29.81 37.50
N PHE A 86 -43.46 30.54 38.35
CA PHE A 86 -42.06 30.92 38.11
C PHE A 86 -41.16 29.68 38.01
N LEU A 87 -41.27 28.75 38.98
CA LEU A 87 -40.46 27.53 38.99
C LEU A 87 -40.76 26.65 37.74
N ALA A 88 -42.05 26.47 37.42
CA ALA A 88 -42.44 25.70 36.25
C ALA A 88 -41.89 26.33 34.93
N ALA A 89 -42.02 27.66 34.78
CA ALA A 89 -41.53 28.38 33.64
C ALA A 89 -39.97 28.34 33.54
N PHE A 90 -39.28 28.50 34.67
CA PHE A 90 -37.81 28.45 34.75
C PHE A 90 -37.30 27.04 34.43
N LEU A 91 -37.87 25.98 35.03
CA LEU A 91 -37.48 24.60 34.75
C LEU A 91 -37.71 24.23 33.31
N THR A 92 -38.89 24.54 32.77
CA THR A 92 -39.23 24.25 31.37
C THR A 92 -38.30 24.96 30.39
N GLY A 93 -38.03 26.25 30.64
CA GLY A 93 -37.11 27.04 29.82
C GLY A 93 -35.67 26.52 29.86
N SER A 94 -35.17 26.16 31.05
CA SER A 94 -33.83 25.62 31.22
C SER A 94 -33.68 24.24 30.57
N LEU A 95 -34.72 23.39 30.67
CA LEU A 95 -34.73 22.06 30.05
C LEU A 95 -34.73 22.18 28.52
N ALA A 96 -35.54 23.07 27.94
CA ALA A 96 -35.59 23.32 26.50
C ALA A 96 -34.21 23.74 25.93
N ILE A 97 -33.49 24.61 26.63
CA ILE A 97 -32.15 25.05 26.24
C ILE A 97 -31.15 23.88 26.33
N ARG A 98 -31.21 23.07 27.40
CA ARG A 98 -30.39 21.86 27.54
C ARG A 98 -30.58 20.88 26.37
N ILE A 99 -31.82 20.56 26.06
CA ILE A 99 -32.17 19.64 24.95
C ILE A 99 -31.63 20.17 23.64
N LYS A 100 -31.83 21.48 23.37
CA LYS A 100 -31.30 22.13 22.15
C LYS A 100 -29.78 22.03 22.04
N ASN A 101 -29.06 22.29 23.13
CA ASN A 101 -27.60 22.20 23.15
C ASN A 101 -27.12 20.75 22.98
N GLN A 102 -27.78 19.78 23.62
CA GLN A 102 -27.49 18.36 23.46
C GLN A 102 -27.74 17.90 22.01
N ALA A 103 -28.87 18.33 21.41
CA ALA A 103 -29.17 18.00 20.01
C ALA A 103 -28.10 18.56 19.06
N LYS A 104 -27.66 19.81 19.29
CA LYS A 104 -26.56 20.42 18.50
C LYS A 104 -25.25 19.65 18.65
N GLN A 105 -24.87 19.32 19.88
CA GLN A 105 -23.65 18.54 20.15
C GLN A 105 -23.72 17.14 19.53
N ALA A 106 -24.88 16.46 19.64
CA ALA A 106 -25.09 15.17 19.02
C ALA A 106 -24.98 15.24 17.49
N ALA A 107 -25.58 16.24 16.86
CA ALA A 107 -25.47 16.45 15.41
C ALA A 107 -24.02 16.71 14.98
N GLN A 108 -23.26 17.53 15.71
CA GLN A 108 -21.85 17.78 15.43
C GLN A 108 -21.00 16.51 15.61
N SER A 109 -21.24 15.73 16.67
CA SER A 109 -20.54 14.48 16.91
C SER A 109 -20.84 13.45 15.80
N ALA A 110 -22.10 13.31 15.40
CA ALA A 110 -22.51 12.42 14.32
C ALA A 110 -21.86 12.82 12.97
N TYR A 111 -21.82 14.13 12.65
CA TYR A 111 -21.16 14.63 11.45
C TYR A 111 -19.65 14.34 11.46
N ARG A 112 -18.97 14.61 12.60
CA ARG A 112 -17.54 14.31 12.78
C ARG A 112 -17.26 12.82 12.56
N THR A 113 -18.05 11.94 13.21
CA THR A 113 -17.89 10.49 13.09
C THR A 113 -18.07 10.05 11.64
N LYS A 114 -19.06 10.58 10.94
CA LYS A 114 -19.30 10.26 9.52
C LYS A 114 -18.11 10.67 8.66
N VAL A 115 -17.62 11.91 8.79
CA VAL A 115 -16.47 12.38 8.01
C VAL A 115 -15.23 11.54 8.24
N LEU A 116 -14.95 11.16 9.50
CA LEU A 116 -13.79 10.32 9.83
C LEU A 116 -13.96 8.90 9.32
N PHE A 117 -15.17 8.34 9.38
CA PHE A 117 -15.45 7.01 8.81
C PHE A 117 -15.25 7.01 7.29
N ASP A 118 -15.81 7.99 6.58
CA ASP A 118 -15.65 8.11 5.12
C ASP A 118 -14.18 8.31 4.75
N THR A 119 -13.44 9.11 5.52
CA THR A 119 -12.00 9.33 5.31
C THR A 119 -11.22 8.02 5.50
N ASN A 120 -11.45 7.31 6.60
CA ASN A 120 -10.76 6.05 6.90
C ASN A 120 -11.02 5.02 5.80
N GLN A 121 -12.27 4.91 5.32
CA GLN A 121 -12.61 4.01 4.21
C GLN A 121 -11.82 4.33 2.92
N LEU A 122 -11.70 5.62 2.58
CA LEU A 122 -10.91 6.05 1.41
C LEU A 122 -9.41 5.76 1.58
N LEU A 123 -8.87 6.04 2.77
CA LEU A 123 -7.46 5.79 3.06
C LEU A 123 -7.10 4.29 3.07
N GLN A 124 -8.02 3.42 3.52
CA GLN A 124 -7.81 1.96 3.46
C GLN A 124 -7.82 1.39 2.02
N GLN A 125 -8.48 2.07 1.08
CA GLN A 125 -8.49 1.67 -0.33
C GLN A 125 -7.29 2.17 -1.12
N ALA A 126 -6.57 3.16 -0.60
CA ALA A 126 -5.39 3.73 -1.22
C ALA A 126 -4.25 2.70 -1.29
N LYS A 127 -3.62 2.59 -2.47
CA LYS A 127 -2.58 1.60 -2.76
C LYS A 127 -1.16 2.13 -2.54
N ASP A 128 -0.99 3.43 -2.62
CA ASP A 128 0.29 4.10 -2.48
C ASP A 128 0.17 5.45 -1.78
N LYS A 129 1.33 6.04 -1.46
CA LYS A 129 1.42 7.34 -0.78
C LYS A 129 0.72 8.48 -1.53
N ASN A 130 0.68 8.44 -2.87
CA ASN A 130 0.09 9.50 -3.68
C ASN A 130 -1.45 9.42 -3.64
N GLU A 131 -2.01 8.22 -3.65
CA GLU A 131 -3.45 8.00 -3.46
C GLU A 131 -3.90 8.42 -2.05
N ILE A 132 -3.09 8.16 -1.01
CA ILE A 132 -3.34 8.62 0.37
C ILE A 132 -3.39 10.15 0.43
N VAL A 133 -2.39 10.83 -0.16
CA VAL A 133 -2.33 12.29 -0.23
C VAL A 133 -3.54 12.85 -0.97
N SER A 134 -3.90 12.27 -2.11
CA SER A 134 -5.05 12.71 -2.91
C SER A 134 -6.37 12.52 -2.18
N ALA A 135 -6.58 11.37 -1.54
CA ALA A 135 -7.79 11.10 -0.76
C ALA A 135 -7.93 12.07 0.41
N THR A 136 -6.84 12.31 1.16
CA THR A 136 -6.80 13.25 2.29
C THR A 136 -7.10 14.67 1.84
N SER A 137 -6.42 15.15 0.79
CA SER A 137 -6.58 16.52 0.29
C SER A 137 -7.99 16.76 -0.23
N ASN A 138 -8.57 15.81 -0.98
CA ASN A 138 -9.93 15.91 -1.48
C ASN A 138 -10.98 15.92 -0.35
N GLN A 139 -10.76 15.16 0.73
CA GLN A 139 -11.64 15.19 1.90
C GLN A 139 -11.55 16.55 2.62
N LEU A 140 -10.36 17.11 2.75
CA LEU A 140 -10.15 18.41 3.37
C LEU A 140 -10.74 19.53 2.52
N ILE A 141 -10.66 19.47 1.19
CA ILE A 141 -11.33 20.40 0.30
C ILE A 141 -12.85 20.35 0.50
N LYS A 142 -13.45 19.18 0.59
CA LYS A 142 -14.89 19.03 0.87
C LYS A 142 -15.29 19.59 2.22
N LEU A 143 -14.42 19.49 3.23
CA LEU A 143 -14.67 19.99 4.58
C LEU A 143 -14.55 21.51 4.67
N LEU A 144 -13.48 22.08 4.07
CA LEU A 144 -13.05 23.46 4.29
C LEU A 144 -13.43 24.38 3.13
N GLY A 145 -13.68 23.85 1.92
CA GLY A 145 -13.87 24.66 0.72
C GLY A 145 -12.66 25.51 0.35
N LYS A 146 -11.44 25.04 0.66
CA LYS A 146 -10.17 25.76 0.50
C LYS A 146 -9.19 24.96 -0.31
N ASP A 147 -8.29 25.65 -1.01
CA ASP A 147 -7.19 25.05 -1.74
C ASP A 147 -6.14 24.48 -0.80
N ILE A 148 -5.53 23.38 -1.21
CA ILE A 148 -4.61 22.61 -0.40
C ILE A 148 -3.31 22.34 -1.18
N VAL A 149 -2.20 22.52 -0.49
CA VAL A 149 -0.87 22.14 -0.95
C VAL A 149 -0.33 21.08 -0.01
N PHE A 150 0.05 19.93 -0.52
CA PHE A 150 0.58 18.82 0.27
C PHE A 150 2.03 18.53 -0.12
N TYR A 151 2.92 18.49 0.85
CA TYR A 151 4.31 18.08 0.71
C TYR A 151 4.51 16.75 1.42
N LEU A 152 4.92 15.71 0.69
CA LEU A 152 5.42 14.49 1.32
C LEU A 152 6.81 14.75 1.91
N ALA A 153 7.13 14.07 3.00
CA ALA A 153 8.45 14.16 3.62
C ALA A 153 9.22 12.85 3.40
N ASP A 154 10.48 12.98 2.98
CA ASP A 154 11.46 11.90 2.98
C ASP A 154 12.59 12.28 3.94
N GLY A 155 12.48 11.81 5.20
CA GLY A 155 13.32 12.24 6.29
C GLY A 155 13.15 13.72 6.63
N GLU A 156 14.21 14.51 6.47
CA GLU A 156 14.20 15.97 6.74
C GLU A 156 13.94 16.83 5.50
N VAL A 157 13.65 16.21 4.36
CA VAL A 157 13.47 16.90 3.08
C VAL A 157 12.02 16.82 2.65
N LEU A 158 11.48 17.94 2.14
CA LEU A 158 10.16 17.98 1.51
C LEU A 158 10.28 17.64 0.03
N ASP A 159 9.39 16.80 -0.43
CA ASP A 159 9.23 16.43 -1.85
C ASP A 159 8.57 17.57 -2.65
N THR A 160 8.37 17.37 -3.93
CA THR A 160 7.62 18.31 -4.78
C THR A 160 6.19 18.46 -4.27
N PRO A 161 5.61 19.70 -4.29
CA PRO A 161 4.26 19.93 -3.78
C PRO A 161 3.20 19.29 -4.68
N HIS A 162 2.24 18.61 -4.05
CA HIS A 162 0.99 18.20 -4.67
C HIS A 162 -0.06 19.30 -4.41
N ILE A 163 -0.65 19.84 -5.48
CA ILE A 163 -1.60 20.94 -5.43
C ILE A 163 -3.00 20.43 -5.70
N PHE A 164 -3.94 20.79 -4.83
CA PHE A 164 -5.35 20.46 -4.96
C PHE A 164 -6.18 21.73 -4.85
N SER A 165 -6.90 22.08 -5.93
CA SER A 165 -7.64 23.34 -6.02
C SER A 165 -9.14 23.13 -6.10
N VAL A 166 -9.88 24.04 -5.48
CA VAL A 166 -11.35 24.17 -5.62
C VAL A 166 -11.72 24.94 -6.89
N THR A 167 -10.93 25.97 -7.21
CA THR A 167 -11.04 26.80 -8.40
C THR A 167 -9.77 26.66 -9.19
N GLU A 168 -9.82 26.53 -10.52
CA GLU A 168 -8.64 26.42 -11.40
C GLU A 168 -7.79 27.71 -11.45
N GLU A 169 -7.84 28.53 -10.39
CA GLU A 169 -7.02 29.73 -10.28
C GLU A 169 -5.56 29.37 -9.96
N ASN A 170 -4.67 30.22 -10.47
CA ASN A 170 -3.22 30.02 -10.47
C ASN A 170 -2.64 30.05 -9.02
N LEU A 171 -2.35 28.88 -8.46
CA LEU A 171 -1.80 28.70 -7.10
C LEU A 171 -0.27 28.87 -7.05
N GLU A 172 0.37 29.40 -8.10
CA GLU A 172 1.82 29.65 -8.14
C GLU A 172 2.33 30.43 -6.93
N SER A 173 1.49 31.30 -6.40
CA SER A 173 1.84 32.11 -5.22
C SER A 173 1.93 31.32 -3.91
N CYS A 174 1.32 30.12 -3.87
CA CYS A 174 1.31 29.23 -2.69
C CYS A 174 2.45 28.19 -2.72
N ILE A 175 3.25 28.16 -3.80
CA ILE A 175 4.41 27.27 -3.97
C ILE A 175 5.73 28.05 -4.08
N SER A 176 5.71 29.35 -3.71
CA SER A 176 6.92 30.16 -3.70
C SER A 176 7.97 29.60 -2.73
N GLU A 177 9.25 29.93 -2.95
CA GLU A 177 10.35 29.55 -2.05
C GLU A 177 10.11 29.94 -0.59
N ASN A 178 9.43 31.07 -0.36
CA ASN A 178 9.05 31.51 0.98
C ASN A 178 8.03 30.55 1.63
N GLU A 179 7.01 30.13 0.89
CA GLU A 179 6.00 29.17 1.36
C GLU A 179 6.65 27.80 1.65
N LYS A 180 7.54 27.35 0.78
CA LYS A 180 8.32 26.11 0.98
C LYS A 180 9.23 26.20 2.21
N ALA A 181 9.82 27.33 2.48
CA ALA A 181 10.63 27.56 3.70
C ALA A 181 9.78 27.43 4.97
N VAL A 182 8.53 27.97 4.95
CA VAL A 182 7.59 27.81 6.08
C VAL A 182 7.18 26.35 6.25
N ALA A 183 6.88 25.63 5.18
CA ALA A 183 6.60 24.21 5.23
C ALA A 183 7.79 23.40 5.79
N GLY A 184 9.03 23.73 5.37
CA GLY A 184 10.25 23.15 5.92
C GLY A 184 10.44 23.41 7.41
N TRP A 185 10.07 24.61 7.88
CA TRP A 185 10.09 24.92 9.30
C TRP A 185 9.09 24.06 10.09
N VAL A 186 7.87 23.85 9.53
CA VAL A 186 6.85 22.98 10.12
C VAL A 186 7.32 21.53 10.19
N LEU A 187 7.98 21.02 9.14
CA LEU A 187 8.57 19.68 9.11
C LEU A 187 9.56 19.49 10.29
N LYS A 188 10.48 20.42 10.46
CA LYS A 188 11.53 20.33 11.50
C LYS A 188 11.02 20.50 12.93
N ASN A 189 10.03 21.35 13.14
CA ASN A 189 9.59 21.72 14.48
C ASN A 189 8.32 20.97 14.92
N ASN A 190 7.63 20.27 14.02
CA ASN A 190 6.33 19.62 14.24
C ASN A 190 5.31 20.57 14.90
N LYS A 191 5.30 21.83 14.48
CA LYS A 191 4.41 22.89 14.99
C LYS A 191 3.78 23.63 13.83
N ARG A 192 2.53 24.04 14.00
CA ARG A 192 1.82 24.86 12.99
C ARG A 192 2.49 26.23 12.79
N ALA A 193 2.53 26.70 11.55
CA ALA A 193 3.04 28.02 11.19
C ALA A 193 2.31 28.58 9.97
N GLY A 194 2.54 29.83 9.65
CA GLY A 194 1.94 30.50 8.50
C GLY A 194 0.70 31.33 8.87
N ALA A 195 -0.18 31.50 7.88
CA ALA A 195 -1.37 32.35 7.99
C ALA A 195 -2.20 32.04 9.25
N THR A 196 -2.75 33.05 9.87
CA THR A 196 -3.58 32.96 11.08
C THR A 196 -2.87 32.42 12.33
N THR A 197 -1.53 32.31 12.32
CA THR A 197 -0.73 31.87 13.47
C THR A 197 0.19 32.99 13.95
N GLY A 198 0.75 32.83 15.16
CA GLY A 198 1.79 33.74 15.68
C GLY A 198 3.19 33.49 15.14
N THR A 199 3.38 32.45 14.28
CA THR A 199 4.68 32.01 13.75
C THR A 199 4.68 32.10 12.23
N LEU A 200 5.61 32.88 11.65
CA LEU A 200 5.74 33.07 10.20
C LEU A 200 4.41 33.48 9.52
N SER A 201 3.67 34.39 10.15
CA SER A 201 2.31 34.79 9.78
C SER A 201 2.17 35.45 8.40
N ASN A 202 3.27 35.85 7.77
CA ASN A 202 3.28 36.46 6.45
C ASN A 202 3.06 35.47 5.30
N ALA A 203 3.05 34.18 5.58
CA ALA A 203 2.72 33.17 4.60
C ALA A 203 1.23 33.21 4.23
N LYS A 204 0.88 32.83 3.02
CA LYS A 204 -0.50 32.73 2.52
C LYS A 204 -1.23 31.50 3.03
N CYS A 205 -0.49 30.43 3.28
CA CYS A 205 -1.04 29.18 3.75
C CYS A 205 -0.85 29.01 5.27
N LEU A 206 -1.81 28.32 5.88
CA LEU A 206 -1.65 27.71 7.20
C LEU A 206 -1.01 26.35 7.02
N TYR A 207 0.18 26.15 7.58
CA TYR A 207 0.92 24.90 7.48
C TYR A 207 0.80 24.06 8.76
N LEU A 208 0.50 22.76 8.57
CA LEU A 208 0.39 21.77 9.63
C LEU A 208 1.19 20.53 9.27
N ALA A 209 1.82 19.91 10.26
CA ALA A 209 2.50 18.65 10.07
C ALA A 209 1.50 17.48 10.02
N VAL A 210 1.72 16.57 9.10
CA VAL A 210 1.08 15.26 9.06
C VAL A 210 2.00 14.30 9.80
N SER A 211 1.75 14.10 11.07
CA SER A 211 2.66 13.37 11.97
C SER A 211 1.93 12.44 12.92
N ASN A 212 2.62 11.39 13.32
CA ASN A 212 2.29 10.62 14.51
C ASN A 212 3.22 11.01 15.68
N SER A 213 3.23 10.19 16.74
CA SER A 213 4.04 10.46 17.94
C SER A 213 5.56 10.45 17.68
N SER A 214 6.03 9.83 16.61
CA SER A 214 7.45 9.54 16.37
C SER A 214 8.02 10.25 15.14
N MET A 215 7.21 10.56 14.12
CA MET A 215 7.70 11.00 12.81
C MET A 215 6.71 11.93 12.11
N VAL A 216 7.23 12.85 11.29
CA VAL A 216 6.46 13.67 10.36
C VAL A 216 6.56 13.03 8.97
N TYR A 217 5.42 12.67 8.39
CA TYR A 217 5.30 12.03 7.08
C TYR A 217 5.07 13.03 5.94
N GLY A 218 4.67 14.26 6.30
CA GLY A 218 4.43 15.33 5.34
C GLY A 218 3.97 16.60 6.01
N VAL A 219 3.79 17.64 5.21
CA VAL A 219 3.28 18.94 5.64
C VAL A 219 2.16 19.34 4.70
N ILE A 220 1.04 19.77 5.27
CA ILE A 220 -0.09 20.31 4.52
C ILE A 220 -0.18 21.80 4.69
N GLY A 221 -0.35 22.52 3.58
CA GLY A 221 -0.65 23.94 3.53
C GLY A 221 -2.09 24.15 3.10
N ILE A 222 -2.83 24.94 3.83
CA ILE A 222 -4.22 25.32 3.56
C ILE A 222 -4.25 26.81 3.24
N VAL A 223 -4.75 27.16 2.06
CA VAL A 223 -4.86 28.57 1.66
C VAL A 223 -5.87 29.28 2.55
N MET A 224 -5.40 30.30 3.29
CA MET A 224 -6.22 31.00 4.27
C MET A 224 -6.51 32.45 3.84
N GLY A 225 -7.70 32.90 4.17
CA GLY A 225 -7.99 34.35 4.23
C GLY A 225 -7.66 34.94 5.59
N GLU A 226 -8.23 36.09 5.89
CA GLU A 226 -8.01 36.80 7.18
C GLU A 226 -8.69 36.10 8.37
N ILE A 227 -9.67 35.21 8.11
CA ILE A 227 -10.49 34.60 9.15
C ILE A 227 -9.91 33.23 9.49
N PRO A 228 -9.62 32.93 10.77
CA PRO A 228 -9.16 31.61 11.19
C PRO A 228 -10.25 30.55 11.00
N LEU A 229 -9.85 29.28 10.97
CA LEU A 229 -10.77 28.14 10.91
C LEU A 229 -11.68 28.08 12.16
N ASP A 230 -12.94 27.68 11.95
CA ASP A 230 -13.85 27.40 13.07
C ASP A 230 -13.27 26.29 13.95
N PRO A 231 -13.40 26.39 15.29
CA PRO A 231 -12.89 25.37 16.22
C PRO A 231 -13.36 23.94 15.91
N PHE A 232 -14.58 23.79 15.40
CA PHE A 232 -15.13 22.48 15.01
C PHE A 232 -14.44 21.93 13.75
N GLU A 233 -14.28 22.75 12.70
CA GLU A 233 -13.56 22.42 11.48
C GLU A 233 -12.10 22.06 11.77
N ASN A 234 -11.44 22.87 12.61
CA ASN A 234 -10.05 22.63 13.03
C ASN A 234 -9.91 21.26 13.77
N SER A 235 -10.89 20.90 14.59
CA SER A 235 -10.89 19.60 15.29
C SER A 235 -11.00 18.42 14.33
N ILE A 236 -11.83 18.53 13.28
CA ILE A 236 -11.98 17.50 12.25
C ILE A 236 -10.72 17.43 11.38
N LEU A 237 -10.19 18.57 10.96
CA LEU A 237 -8.93 18.69 10.22
C LEU A 237 -7.80 17.91 10.91
N LEU A 238 -7.55 18.21 12.19
CA LEU A 238 -6.49 17.52 12.95
C LEU A 238 -6.73 16.01 13.05
N SER A 239 -7.99 15.61 13.15
CA SER A 239 -8.32 14.16 13.15
C SER A 239 -8.04 13.50 11.80
N ILE A 240 -8.38 14.16 10.68
CA ILE A 240 -8.08 13.67 9.33
C ILE A 240 -6.57 13.58 9.10
N LEU A 241 -5.79 14.59 9.56
CA LEU A 241 -4.34 14.53 9.44
C LEU A 241 -3.72 13.39 10.26
N GLY A 242 -4.31 13.07 11.41
CA GLY A 242 -3.91 11.90 12.20
C GLY A 242 -4.15 10.57 11.46
N GLU A 243 -5.34 10.41 10.86
CA GLU A 243 -5.64 9.23 10.02
C GLU A 243 -4.73 9.14 8.79
N CYS A 244 -4.45 10.28 8.15
CA CYS A 244 -3.50 10.35 7.03
C CYS A 244 -2.09 9.91 7.46
N ALA A 245 -1.59 10.41 8.59
CA ALA A 245 -0.30 10.02 9.13
C ALA A 245 -0.21 8.52 9.41
N LEU A 246 -1.27 7.94 9.98
CA LEU A 246 -1.36 6.50 10.23
C LEU A 246 -1.38 5.69 8.93
N ALA A 247 -2.10 6.15 7.91
CA ALA A 247 -2.15 5.50 6.61
C ALA A 247 -0.76 5.51 5.92
N LEU A 248 -0.05 6.65 5.94
CA LEU A 248 1.30 6.79 5.41
C LEU A 248 2.32 5.92 6.15
N GLU A 249 2.20 5.82 7.49
CA GLU A 249 3.00 4.91 8.30
C GLU A 249 2.79 3.44 7.93
N ASN A 250 1.53 3.03 7.78
CA ASN A 250 1.18 1.66 7.41
C ASN A 250 1.70 1.30 6.00
N GLU A 251 1.59 2.21 5.03
CA GLU A 251 2.14 2.03 3.68
C GLU A 251 3.67 1.86 3.73
N LYS A 252 4.37 2.75 4.44
CA LYS A 252 5.82 2.67 4.63
C LYS A 252 6.24 1.34 5.24
N ASN A 253 5.59 0.94 6.34
CA ASN A 253 5.89 -0.33 7.03
C ASN A 253 5.61 -1.55 6.14
N ALA A 254 4.54 -1.52 5.33
CA ALA A 254 4.22 -2.59 4.39
C ALA A 254 5.30 -2.72 3.31
N ARG A 255 5.77 -1.59 2.77
CA ARG A 255 6.83 -1.55 1.76
C ARG A 255 8.16 -2.07 2.32
N GLU A 256 8.57 -1.60 3.51
CA GLU A 256 9.81 -2.06 4.16
C GLU A 256 9.77 -3.57 4.45
N LYS A 257 8.62 -4.10 4.90
CA LYS A 257 8.43 -5.55 5.11
C LYS A 257 8.53 -6.33 3.80
N GLN A 258 7.97 -5.81 2.72
CA GLN A 258 8.04 -6.46 1.41
C GLN A 258 9.48 -6.49 0.88
N GLU A 259 10.21 -5.39 0.98
CA GLU A 259 11.63 -5.28 0.59
C GLU A 259 12.49 -6.25 1.42
N ALA A 260 12.29 -6.29 2.73
CA ALA A 260 12.98 -7.23 3.63
C ALA A 260 12.66 -8.70 3.30
N ALA A 261 11.40 -9.01 2.97
CA ALA A 261 11.00 -10.36 2.59
C ALA A 261 11.64 -10.80 1.26
N ILE A 262 11.73 -9.92 0.28
CA ILE A 262 12.42 -10.17 -0.99
C ILE A 262 13.91 -10.43 -0.75
N LEU A 263 14.57 -9.60 0.06
CA LEU A 263 15.98 -9.76 0.40
C LEU A 263 16.23 -11.10 1.12
N ALA A 264 15.41 -11.42 2.13
CA ALA A 264 15.53 -12.68 2.87
C ALA A 264 15.33 -13.91 1.96
N LYS A 265 14.38 -13.84 1.01
CA LYS A 265 14.13 -14.90 0.04
C LYS A 265 15.34 -15.08 -0.90
N ASN A 266 15.96 -14.01 -1.34
CA ASN A 266 17.14 -14.04 -2.20
C ASN A 266 18.33 -14.65 -1.45
N GLU A 267 18.56 -14.26 -0.19
CA GLU A 267 19.62 -14.84 0.65
C GLU A 267 19.39 -16.34 0.92
N GLN A 268 18.14 -16.75 1.16
CA GLN A 268 17.82 -18.17 1.34
C GLN A 268 18.06 -18.99 0.06
N LEU A 269 17.68 -18.45 -1.11
CA LEU A 269 17.98 -19.08 -2.39
C LEU A 269 19.48 -19.21 -2.58
N ARG A 270 20.26 -18.17 -2.29
CA ARG A 270 21.72 -18.19 -2.38
C ARG A 270 22.36 -19.24 -1.47
N ALA A 271 21.89 -19.34 -0.23
CA ALA A 271 22.37 -20.37 0.71
C ALA A 271 22.04 -21.79 0.27
N ASN A 272 20.83 -22.01 -0.25
CA ASN A 272 20.42 -23.31 -0.79
C ASN A 272 21.26 -23.73 -2.02
N LEU A 273 21.56 -22.75 -2.89
CA LEU A 273 22.44 -22.89 -4.03
C LEU A 273 23.84 -23.36 -3.64
N LEU A 274 24.49 -22.63 -2.72
CA LEU A 274 25.83 -22.97 -2.25
C LEU A 274 25.88 -24.36 -1.63
N ARG A 275 24.80 -24.76 -0.92
CA ARG A 275 24.69 -26.11 -0.34
C ARG A 275 24.59 -27.19 -1.42
N ALA A 276 23.75 -26.98 -2.43
CA ALA A 276 23.59 -27.92 -3.53
C ALA A 276 24.88 -28.07 -4.34
N ILE A 277 25.51 -26.94 -4.71
CA ILE A 277 26.80 -26.93 -5.42
C ILE A 277 27.88 -27.68 -4.61
N SER A 278 27.98 -27.40 -3.30
CA SER A 278 28.97 -28.03 -2.44
C SER A 278 28.77 -29.56 -2.35
N HIS A 279 27.53 -30.01 -2.30
CA HIS A 279 27.19 -31.44 -2.32
C HIS A 279 27.60 -32.09 -3.64
N ASP A 280 27.25 -31.47 -4.76
CA ASP A 280 27.46 -32.03 -6.09
C ASP A 280 28.93 -31.97 -6.53
N LEU A 281 29.71 -31.00 -6.04
CA LEU A 281 31.16 -30.98 -6.20
C LEU A 281 31.86 -32.09 -5.41
N ARG A 282 31.38 -32.39 -4.19
CA ARG A 282 32.01 -33.36 -3.30
C ARG A 282 32.00 -34.77 -3.85
N THR A 283 30.88 -35.19 -4.48
CA THR A 283 30.69 -36.54 -4.98
C THR A 283 31.75 -36.95 -6.02
N PRO A 284 31.93 -36.22 -7.14
CA PRO A 284 32.96 -36.58 -8.14
C PRO A 284 34.38 -36.40 -7.59
N LEU A 285 34.63 -35.38 -6.75
CA LEU A 285 35.96 -35.20 -6.10
C LEU A 285 36.32 -36.42 -5.23
N THR A 286 35.33 -36.97 -4.51
CA THR A 286 35.55 -38.19 -3.70
C THR A 286 35.81 -39.40 -4.57
N SER A 287 35.10 -39.53 -5.69
CA SER A 287 35.31 -40.62 -6.68
C SER A 287 36.69 -40.51 -7.31
N ILE A 288 37.07 -39.33 -7.82
CA ILE A 288 38.41 -39.08 -8.39
C ILE A 288 39.51 -39.44 -7.37
N SER A 289 39.39 -38.92 -6.14
CA SER A 289 40.38 -39.16 -5.07
C SER A 289 40.45 -40.62 -4.69
N GLY A 290 39.28 -41.32 -4.60
CA GLY A 290 39.21 -42.74 -4.28
C GLY A 290 39.82 -43.60 -5.36
N ASN A 291 39.47 -43.37 -6.64
CA ASN A 291 40.00 -44.10 -7.78
C ASN A 291 41.51 -43.86 -7.94
N ALA A 292 41.99 -42.64 -7.79
CA ALA A 292 43.41 -42.34 -7.81
C ALA A 292 44.16 -43.02 -6.66
N SER A 293 43.61 -43.00 -5.44
CA SER A 293 44.18 -43.69 -4.28
C SER A 293 44.28 -45.19 -4.47
N ASN A 294 43.23 -45.81 -5.07
CA ASN A 294 43.24 -47.25 -5.39
C ASN A 294 44.30 -47.59 -6.42
N LEU A 295 44.47 -46.75 -7.47
CA LEU A 295 45.54 -46.95 -8.45
C LEU A 295 46.93 -46.80 -7.85
N LEU A 296 47.13 -45.88 -6.93
CA LEU A 296 48.42 -45.69 -6.25
C LEU A 296 48.76 -46.81 -5.29
N SER A 297 47.77 -47.33 -4.54
CA SER A 297 47.99 -48.33 -3.48
C SER A 297 47.99 -49.75 -3.99
N ASN A 298 47.17 -50.08 -4.98
CA ASN A 298 46.91 -51.42 -5.45
C ASN A 298 47.09 -51.61 -6.97
N GLY A 299 47.67 -50.59 -7.64
CA GLY A 299 47.75 -50.56 -9.12
C GLY A 299 48.44 -51.78 -9.71
N ASP A 300 49.46 -52.31 -9.07
CA ASP A 300 50.21 -53.47 -9.55
C ASP A 300 49.35 -54.78 -9.54
N SER A 301 48.35 -54.84 -8.67
CA SER A 301 47.46 -56.00 -8.54
C SER A 301 46.24 -55.99 -9.49
N PHE A 302 45.95 -54.84 -10.12
CA PHE A 302 44.85 -54.75 -11.03
C PHE A 302 45.19 -55.21 -12.45
N ASP A 303 44.25 -55.84 -13.12
CA ASP A 303 44.35 -56.13 -14.55
C ASP A 303 44.25 -54.82 -15.38
N ASN A 304 44.63 -54.92 -16.66
CA ASN A 304 44.67 -53.75 -17.53
C ASN A 304 43.26 -53.14 -17.77
N ASP A 305 42.22 -53.97 -17.77
CA ASP A 305 40.85 -53.53 -18.01
C ASP A 305 40.32 -52.74 -16.78
N THR A 306 40.60 -53.22 -15.56
CA THR A 306 40.27 -52.53 -14.33
C THR A 306 41.03 -51.17 -14.21
N LYS A 307 42.33 -51.15 -14.54
CA LYS A 307 43.11 -49.91 -14.57
C LYS A 307 42.50 -48.92 -15.57
N LYS A 308 42.20 -49.37 -16.75
CA LYS A 308 41.60 -48.54 -17.79
C LYS A 308 40.25 -47.97 -17.35
N GLN A 309 39.41 -48.79 -16.70
CA GLN A 309 38.14 -48.32 -16.16
C GLN A 309 38.32 -47.23 -15.08
N LEU A 310 39.24 -47.42 -14.14
CA LEU A 310 39.52 -46.42 -13.09
C LEU A 310 40.08 -45.10 -13.66
N TYR A 311 40.92 -45.14 -14.69
CA TYR A 311 41.37 -43.94 -15.39
C TYR A 311 40.23 -43.24 -16.12
N MET A 312 39.35 -44.01 -16.74
CA MET A 312 38.17 -43.47 -17.42
C MET A 312 37.20 -42.82 -16.44
N ASP A 313 36.92 -43.40 -15.28
CA ASP A 313 36.08 -42.83 -14.25
C ASP A 313 36.65 -41.52 -13.71
N ILE A 314 37.99 -41.43 -13.50
CA ILE A 314 38.67 -40.17 -13.10
C ILE A 314 38.51 -39.12 -14.19
N TYR A 315 38.68 -39.47 -15.45
CA TYR A 315 38.58 -38.55 -16.56
C TYR A 315 37.15 -38.01 -16.71
N ASP A 316 36.16 -38.89 -16.69
CA ASP A 316 34.75 -38.56 -16.84
C ASP A 316 34.27 -37.63 -15.69
N ASP A 317 34.66 -37.95 -14.45
CA ASP A 317 34.35 -37.10 -13.26
C ASP A 317 35.02 -35.73 -13.32
N SER A 318 36.25 -35.67 -13.88
CA SER A 318 36.98 -34.42 -14.08
C SER A 318 36.32 -33.54 -15.14
N MET A 319 35.92 -34.13 -16.28
CA MET A 319 35.20 -33.39 -17.33
C MET A 319 33.85 -32.86 -16.87
N TRP A 320 33.14 -33.70 -16.09
CA TRP A 320 31.88 -33.27 -15.48
C TRP A 320 32.07 -32.05 -14.53
N LEU A 321 33.13 -32.04 -13.72
CA LEU A 321 33.44 -30.89 -12.82
C LEU A 321 33.77 -29.62 -13.60
N ILE A 322 34.50 -29.74 -14.72
CA ILE A 322 34.80 -28.60 -15.59
C ILE A 322 33.49 -28.00 -16.13
N ASN A 323 32.62 -28.82 -16.70
CA ASN A 323 31.33 -28.39 -17.22
C ASN A 323 30.45 -27.75 -16.14
N LEU A 324 30.49 -28.28 -14.91
CA LEU A 324 29.74 -27.71 -13.77
C LEU A 324 30.23 -26.32 -13.44
N VAL A 325 31.55 -26.12 -13.35
CA VAL A 325 32.15 -24.80 -13.05
C VAL A 325 31.85 -23.79 -14.17
N GLU A 326 31.95 -24.20 -15.43
CA GLU A 326 31.62 -23.33 -16.56
C GLU A 326 30.15 -22.91 -16.55
N ASN A 327 29.22 -23.84 -16.28
CA ASN A 327 27.81 -23.52 -16.15
C ASN A 327 27.54 -22.55 -14.99
N LEU A 328 28.21 -22.71 -13.84
CA LEU A 328 28.08 -21.81 -12.70
C LEU A 328 28.60 -20.41 -13.03
N LEU A 329 29.74 -20.32 -13.73
CA LEU A 329 30.29 -19.02 -14.17
C LEU A 329 29.39 -18.35 -15.18
N ALA A 330 28.72 -19.10 -16.06
CA ALA A 330 27.75 -18.55 -17.00
C ALA A 330 26.51 -17.97 -16.27
N VAL A 331 25.97 -18.70 -15.29
CA VAL A 331 24.85 -18.22 -14.45
C VAL A 331 25.24 -16.92 -13.75
N THR A 332 26.39 -16.88 -13.09
CA THR A 332 26.82 -15.67 -12.35
C THR A 332 27.00 -14.45 -13.27
N ARG A 333 27.52 -14.64 -14.49
CA ARG A 333 27.63 -13.56 -15.48
C ARG A 333 26.26 -13.05 -15.97
N ILE A 334 25.27 -13.93 -16.10
CA ILE A 334 23.92 -13.58 -16.48
C ILE A 334 23.24 -12.78 -15.34
N GLU A 335 23.33 -13.26 -14.09
CA GLU A 335 22.76 -12.57 -12.91
C GLU A 335 23.36 -11.17 -12.70
N GLU A 336 24.65 -11.00 -12.95
CA GLU A 336 25.32 -9.70 -12.84
C GLU A 336 25.04 -8.75 -14.02
N GLY A 337 24.30 -9.19 -15.04
CA GLY A 337 24.06 -8.41 -16.27
C GLY A 337 25.34 -8.14 -17.08
N ARG A 338 26.39 -8.91 -16.84
CA ARG A 338 27.71 -8.75 -17.48
C ARG A 338 27.94 -9.66 -18.68
N LEU A 339 26.89 -10.22 -19.24
CA LEU A 339 26.99 -11.06 -20.42
C LEU A 339 27.30 -10.17 -21.65
N ASN A 340 28.58 -10.08 -22.01
CA ASN A 340 29.03 -9.42 -23.26
C ASN A 340 28.94 -10.43 -24.40
N LEU A 341 27.84 -10.40 -25.14
CA LEU A 341 27.66 -11.25 -26.33
C LEU A 341 28.65 -10.85 -27.42
N ARG A 342 29.42 -11.82 -27.94
CA ARG A 342 30.28 -11.67 -29.10
C ARG A 342 29.55 -12.23 -30.33
N ILE A 343 28.71 -11.41 -30.92
CA ILE A 343 27.94 -11.81 -32.09
C ILE A 343 28.80 -11.73 -33.34
N THR A 344 29.04 -12.89 -33.95
CA THR A 344 29.76 -13.07 -35.22
C THR A 344 28.85 -13.79 -36.24
N GLU A 345 29.21 -13.74 -37.52
CA GLU A 345 28.53 -14.53 -38.53
C GLU A 345 29.27 -15.87 -38.63
N ASP A 346 28.66 -16.93 -38.14
CA ASP A 346 29.24 -18.25 -38.10
C ASP A 346 28.37 -19.26 -38.82
N LEU A 347 29.02 -20.34 -39.34
CA LEU A 347 28.35 -21.43 -40.01
C LEU A 347 27.73 -22.38 -38.97
N MET A 348 26.44 -22.70 -39.08
CA MET A 348 25.73 -23.47 -38.12
C MET A 348 26.27 -24.93 -38.04
N ASP A 349 26.70 -25.50 -39.16
CA ASP A 349 27.26 -26.83 -39.22
C ASP A 349 28.58 -26.95 -38.46
N ASP A 350 29.43 -25.92 -38.48
CA ASP A 350 30.66 -25.86 -37.68
C ASP A 350 30.36 -25.84 -36.20
N VAL A 351 29.37 -25.03 -35.79
CA VAL A 351 28.92 -24.93 -34.38
C VAL A 351 28.35 -26.25 -33.89
N ILE A 352 27.54 -26.97 -34.71
CA ILE A 352 27.02 -28.26 -34.34
C ILE A 352 28.15 -29.29 -34.26
N THR A 353 29.07 -29.30 -35.22
CA THR A 353 30.23 -30.21 -35.24
C THR A 353 31.09 -30.03 -33.99
N GLU A 354 31.38 -28.78 -33.62
CA GLU A 354 32.10 -28.43 -32.38
C GLU A 354 31.36 -28.93 -31.13
N ALA A 355 30.04 -28.73 -31.09
CA ALA A 355 29.22 -29.20 -29.96
C ALA A 355 29.29 -30.74 -29.84
N LEU A 356 29.18 -31.46 -30.96
CA LEU A 356 29.25 -32.94 -30.98
C LEU A 356 30.61 -33.49 -30.56
N HIS A 357 31.71 -32.75 -30.81
CA HIS A 357 33.05 -33.13 -30.33
C HIS A 357 33.17 -33.07 -28.80
N HIS A 358 32.37 -32.24 -28.13
CA HIS A 358 32.37 -32.09 -26.66
C HIS A 358 31.37 -33.01 -25.95
N ILE A 359 30.58 -33.79 -26.70
CA ILE A 359 29.61 -34.69 -26.11
C ILE A 359 30.31 -35.95 -25.56
N ASN A 360 29.85 -36.42 -24.41
CA ASN A 360 30.41 -37.54 -23.65
C ASN A 360 30.39 -38.85 -24.48
N ARG A 361 31.34 -39.74 -24.26
CA ARG A 361 31.45 -41.10 -24.82
C ARG A 361 30.17 -41.98 -24.74
N LYS A 362 29.28 -41.68 -23.80
CA LYS A 362 27.94 -42.30 -23.75
C LYS A 362 27.11 -42.07 -25.01
N SER A 363 27.49 -41.11 -25.85
CA SER A 363 26.90 -40.91 -27.17
C SER A 363 27.13 -42.09 -28.11
N GLU A 364 28.20 -42.93 -27.91
CA GLU A 364 28.45 -44.15 -28.67
C GLU A 364 27.35 -45.22 -28.48
N GLU A 365 26.56 -45.08 -27.40
CA GLU A 365 25.40 -45.94 -27.13
C GLU A 365 24.12 -45.47 -27.81
N HIS A 366 24.13 -44.31 -28.52
CA HIS A 366 22.97 -43.70 -29.20
C HIS A 366 23.28 -43.42 -30.67
N HIS A 367 22.24 -43.33 -31.48
CA HIS A 367 22.35 -42.98 -32.90
C HIS A 367 22.11 -41.46 -33.08
N ILE A 368 23.19 -40.67 -33.12
CA ILE A 368 23.10 -39.24 -33.34
C ILE A 368 23.26 -38.96 -34.83
N SER A 369 22.29 -38.27 -35.45
CA SER A 369 22.34 -37.83 -36.83
C SER A 369 22.09 -36.35 -37.00
N VAL A 370 22.77 -35.71 -37.95
CA VAL A 370 22.59 -34.31 -38.32
C VAL A 370 21.95 -34.25 -39.69
N GLU A 371 20.80 -33.60 -39.79
CA GLU A 371 20.07 -33.39 -41.03
C GLU A 371 20.03 -31.87 -41.34
N SER A 372 20.73 -31.41 -42.36
CA SER A 372 20.69 -30.03 -42.82
C SER A 372 19.81 -29.90 -44.05
N LYS A 373 18.89 -28.97 -44.06
CA LYS A 373 18.10 -28.62 -45.26
C LYS A 373 18.80 -27.62 -46.17
N GLU A 374 19.79 -26.92 -45.67
CA GLU A 374 20.54 -25.88 -46.38
C GLU A 374 22.01 -26.26 -46.40
N GLU A 375 22.65 -26.16 -47.55
CA GLU A 375 24.05 -26.53 -47.74
C GLU A 375 25.04 -25.60 -46.98
N PHE A 376 24.64 -24.33 -46.72
CA PHE A 376 25.37 -23.35 -45.94
C PHE A 376 24.41 -22.48 -45.16
N LEU A 377 24.20 -22.77 -43.88
CA LEU A 377 23.37 -21.93 -42.99
C LEU A 377 24.24 -21.02 -42.12
N LEU A 378 24.40 -19.74 -42.56
CA LEU A 378 25.07 -18.68 -41.76
C LEU A 378 24.08 -18.00 -40.84
N ALA A 379 24.47 -17.77 -39.59
CA ALA A 379 23.67 -17.05 -38.61
C ALA A 379 24.53 -16.10 -37.76
N LYS A 380 23.94 -15.00 -37.34
CA LYS A 380 24.55 -14.07 -36.39
C LYS A 380 24.34 -14.59 -34.99
N MET A 381 25.40 -15.05 -34.32
CA MET A 381 25.32 -15.66 -33.00
C MET A 381 26.64 -15.49 -32.21
N ASP A 382 26.59 -15.75 -30.93
CA ASP A 382 27.77 -16.09 -30.14
C ASP A 382 27.97 -17.59 -30.23
N ALA A 383 28.88 -18.02 -31.12
CA ALA A 383 29.12 -19.44 -31.41
C ALA A 383 29.38 -20.28 -30.14
N LYS A 384 30.14 -19.74 -29.16
CA LYS A 384 30.47 -20.44 -27.92
C LYS A 384 29.23 -20.73 -27.07
N LEU A 385 28.31 -19.75 -26.98
CA LEU A 385 27.07 -19.94 -26.23
C LEU A 385 26.14 -20.91 -26.92
N ILE A 386 26.04 -20.86 -28.25
CA ILE A 386 25.20 -21.81 -28.99
C ILE A 386 25.77 -23.23 -28.92
N VAL A 387 27.08 -23.43 -29.00
CA VAL A 387 27.75 -24.70 -28.72
C VAL A 387 27.31 -25.24 -27.35
N GLN A 388 27.33 -24.42 -26.31
CA GLN A 388 26.91 -24.82 -24.95
C GLN A 388 25.42 -25.19 -24.88
N VAL A 389 24.56 -24.44 -25.58
CA VAL A 389 23.13 -24.76 -25.67
C VAL A 389 22.90 -26.15 -26.32
N ILE A 390 23.59 -26.41 -27.44
CA ILE A 390 23.49 -27.71 -28.13
C ILE A 390 23.98 -28.84 -27.23
N ILE A 391 25.15 -28.70 -26.59
CA ILE A 391 25.67 -29.67 -25.64
C ILE A 391 24.64 -29.99 -24.53
N ASN A 392 24.09 -28.92 -23.89
CA ASN A 392 23.13 -29.09 -22.80
C ASN A 392 21.88 -29.86 -23.23
N ILE A 393 21.36 -29.60 -24.45
CA ILE A 393 20.17 -30.28 -24.94
C ILE A 393 20.47 -31.73 -25.35
N VAL A 394 21.59 -31.97 -26.07
CA VAL A 394 21.95 -33.34 -26.52
C VAL A 394 22.36 -34.22 -25.33
N ASP A 395 23.10 -33.68 -24.33
CA ASP A 395 23.40 -34.41 -23.11
C ASP A 395 22.14 -34.81 -22.34
N ASN A 396 21.13 -33.93 -22.32
CA ASN A 396 19.82 -34.27 -21.75
C ASN A 396 19.13 -35.38 -22.54
N ALA A 397 19.14 -35.32 -23.87
CA ALA A 397 18.59 -36.39 -24.72
C ALA A 397 19.28 -37.74 -24.44
N ILE A 398 20.63 -37.77 -24.40
CA ILE A 398 21.40 -38.98 -24.10
C ILE A 398 21.08 -39.50 -22.69
N LYS A 399 20.90 -38.63 -21.72
CA LYS A 399 20.66 -39.00 -20.32
C LYS A 399 19.27 -39.58 -20.07
N TYR A 400 18.26 -39.05 -20.77
CA TYR A 400 16.86 -39.40 -20.51
C TYR A 400 16.24 -40.33 -21.52
N THR A 401 17.01 -40.81 -22.50
CA THR A 401 16.58 -41.83 -23.48
C THR A 401 17.25 -43.17 -23.20
N PRO A 402 16.61 -44.30 -23.58
CA PRO A 402 17.21 -45.64 -23.53
C PRO A 402 18.42 -45.75 -24.45
N LYS A 403 19.30 -46.74 -24.18
CA LYS A 403 20.40 -47.09 -25.11
C LYS A 403 19.83 -47.45 -26.49
N ASN A 404 20.57 -47.10 -27.54
CA ASN A 404 20.20 -47.23 -28.95
C ASN A 404 19.06 -46.32 -29.43
N SER A 405 18.69 -45.28 -28.65
CA SER A 405 17.75 -44.28 -29.11
C SER A 405 18.34 -43.40 -30.23
N HIS A 406 17.43 -42.80 -31.00
CA HIS A 406 17.79 -41.90 -32.09
C HIS A 406 17.65 -40.46 -31.64
N ILE A 407 18.74 -39.67 -31.78
CA ILE A 407 18.76 -38.26 -31.55
C ILE A 407 19.05 -37.57 -32.88
N VAL A 408 18.10 -36.74 -33.35
CA VAL A 408 18.19 -36.07 -34.65
C VAL A 408 18.30 -34.57 -34.45
N ILE A 409 19.41 -33.99 -34.95
CA ILE A 409 19.65 -32.56 -34.97
C ILE A 409 19.29 -32.05 -36.38
N ARG A 410 18.27 -31.18 -36.50
CA ARG A 410 17.85 -30.60 -37.77
C ARG A 410 18.11 -29.13 -37.82
N THR A 411 18.66 -28.66 -38.94
CA THR A 411 18.84 -27.25 -39.21
C THR A 411 17.98 -26.84 -40.40
N GLU A 412 17.30 -25.69 -40.25
CA GLU A 412 16.52 -25.12 -41.34
C GLU A 412 16.51 -23.60 -41.26
N LYS A 413 16.37 -22.94 -42.41
CA LYS A 413 16.13 -21.50 -42.50
C LYS A 413 14.61 -21.26 -42.55
N ARG A 414 14.11 -20.43 -41.62
CA ARG A 414 12.71 -20.00 -41.61
C ARG A 414 12.63 -18.48 -41.65
N GLY A 415 12.44 -17.93 -42.85
CA GLY A 415 12.44 -16.50 -43.04
C GLY A 415 13.85 -15.88 -42.80
N LYS A 416 13.99 -15.06 -41.77
CA LYS A 416 15.25 -14.42 -41.36
C LYS A 416 15.95 -15.13 -40.20
N GLN A 417 15.45 -16.28 -39.76
CA GLN A 417 15.98 -17.01 -38.62
C GLN A 417 16.55 -18.36 -39.03
N ALA A 418 17.67 -18.75 -38.41
CA ALA A 418 18.18 -20.10 -38.41
C ALA A 418 17.52 -20.84 -37.25
N ILE A 419 16.94 -22.01 -37.52
CA ILE A 419 16.28 -22.87 -36.54
C ILE A 419 17.08 -24.13 -36.41
N VAL A 420 17.47 -24.47 -35.19
CA VAL A 420 18.05 -25.76 -34.81
C VAL A 420 17.01 -26.53 -33.99
N SER A 421 16.64 -27.71 -34.44
CA SER A 421 15.70 -28.59 -33.75
C SER A 421 16.41 -29.88 -33.34
N ILE A 422 16.35 -30.20 -32.05
CA ILE A 422 16.91 -31.43 -31.50
C ILE A 422 15.75 -32.31 -31.04
N SER A 423 15.63 -33.50 -31.60
CA SER A 423 14.54 -34.46 -31.34
C SER A 423 15.11 -35.75 -30.87
N ASP A 424 14.52 -36.35 -29.84
CA ASP A 424 14.81 -37.70 -29.35
C ASP A 424 13.54 -38.61 -29.44
N ASP A 425 13.73 -39.90 -29.37
CA ASP A 425 12.67 -40.92 -29.36
C ASP A 425 12.39 -41.47 -27.95
N GLY A 426 12.70 -40.70 -26.92
CA GLY A 426 12.45 -41.04 -25.53
C GLY A 426 10.99 -40.88 -25.08
N ASN A 427 10.74 -41.11 -23.79
CA ASN A 427 9.39 -41.09 -23.20
C ASN A 427 8.74 -39.68 -23.15
N GLY A 428 9.45 -38.63 -23.59
CA GLY A 428 8.98 -37.24 -23.57
C GLY A 428 8.88 -36.67 -22.15
N ILE A 429 8.35 -35.44 -22.08
CA ILE A 429 8.23 -34.67 -20.85
C ILE A 429 6.73 -34.51 -20.51
N ALA A 430 6.32 -34.85 -19.29
CA ALA A 430 4.95 -34.69 -18.83
C ALA A 430 4.51 -33.21 -18.88
N ASP A 431 3.28 -32.94 -19.34
CA ASP A 431 2.78 -31.58 -19.56
C ASP A 431 2.81 -30.72 -18.29
N GLU A 432 2.64 -31.36 -17.13
CA GLU A 432 2.65 -30.66 -15.80
C GLU A 432 4.00 -30.06 -15.45
N ILE A 433 5.11 -30.65 -15.94
CA ILE A 433 6.47 -30.19 -15.63
C ILE A 433 7.09 -29.32 -16.72
N LYS A 434 6.55 -29.33 -17.95
CA LYS A 434 7.04 -28.48 -19.06
C LYS A 434 7.20 -27.01 -18.74
N PRO A 435 6.28 -26.34 -18.02
CA PRO A 435 6.44 -24.91 -17.67
C PRO A 435 7.66 -24.64 -16.77
N ARG A 436 8.16 -25.66 -16.06
CA ARG A 436 9.19 -25.54 -15.04
C ARG A 436 10.56 -26.09 -15.44
N ILE A 437 10.68 -26.75 -16.60
CA ILE A 437 11.96 -27.36 -17.02
C ILE A 437 13.09 -26.35 -17.26
N PHE A 438 12.73 -25.07 -17.48
CA PHE A 438 13.67 -23.96 -17.61
C PHE A 438 13.90 -23.20 -16.30
N ASP A 439 13.24 -23.59 -15.20
CA ASP A 439 13.51 -22.99 -13.90
C ASP A 439 14.88 -23.45 -13.40
N MET A 440 15.67 -22.52 -12.88
CA MET A 440 16.98 -22.86 -12.29
C MET A 440 16.80 -23.89 -11.17
N PHE A 441 17.69 -24.91 -11.18
CA PHE A 441 17.72 -25.99 -10.17
C PHE A 441 16.47 -26.90 -10.16
N TYR A 442 15.64 -26.82 -11.18
CA TYR A 442 14.54 -27.75 -11.31
C TYR A 442 15.04 -29.07 -11.88
N SER A 443 14.96 -30.15 -11.12
CA SER A 443 15.10 -31.53 -11.58
C SER A 443 13.79 -32.24 -11.34
N GLY A 444 13.22 -32.86 -12.37
CA GLY A 444 11.97 -33.61 -12.25
C GLY A 444 12.11 -34.74 -11.22
N ALA A 445 11.23 -34.77 -10.24
CA ALA A 445 11.30 -35.63 -9.05
C ALA A 445 10.98 -37.12 -9.29
N ASN A 446 11.14 -37.68 -10.50
CA ASN A 446 10.81 -39.08 -10.73
C ASN A 446 11.90 -39.85 -11.49
N GLN A 447 12.49 -40.77 -10.72
CA GLN A 447 12.87 -42.12 -11.14
C GLN A 447 13.89 -42.27 -12.28
N ILE A 448 15.16 -42.22 -11.93
CA ILE A 448 16.07 -43.26 -12.34
C ILE A 448 17.24 -43.20 -11.33
N ALA A 449 17.62 -44.33 -10.73
CA ALA A 449 18.66 -44.47 -9.73
C ALA A 449 20.09 -44.06 -10.21
N ASP A 450 20.19 -43.56 -11.43
CA ASP A 450 21.41 -43.09 -12.07
C ASP A 450 21.45 -41.55 -12.25
N SER A 451 20.50 -40.85 -11.63
CA SER A 451 20.38 -39.35 -11.66
C SER A 451 21.46 -38.63 -10.84
N ARG A 452 22.61 -39.21 -10.69
CA ARG A 452 23.68 -38.71 -9.79
C ARG A 452 24.25 -37.35 -10.16
N ARG A 453 23.90 -36.74 -11.31
CA ARG A 453 24.66 -35.57 -11.81
C ARG A 453 23.83 -34.58 -12.62
N SER A 454 22.79 -33.99 -12.06
CA SER A 454 22.09 -32.91 -12.74
C SER A 454 21.63 -31.83 -11.74
N LEU A 455 22.33 -30.72 -11.70
CA LEU A 455 22.00 -29.51 -10.92
C LEU A 455 20.76 -28.78 -11.44
N GLY A 456 20.13 -29.23 -12.55
CA GLY A 456 19.02 -28.51 -13.18
C GLY A 456 19.44 -27.15 -13.74
N LEU A 457 20.73 -26.95 -14.07
CA LEU A 457 21.25 -25.70 -14.64
C LEU A 457 21.26 -25.71 -16.18
N GLY A 458 21.41 -26.89 -16.83
CA GLY A 458 21.64 -26.98 -18.27
C GLY A 458 20.51 -26.33 -19.08
N LEU A 459 19.25 -26.71 -18.84
CA LEU A 459 18.12 -26.16 -19.58
C LEU A 459 17.82 -24.69 -19.22
N SER A 460 18.06 -24.29 -17.97
CA SER A 460 17.88 -22.88 -17.56
C SER A 460 18.87 -21.94 -18.25
N LEU A 461 20.08 -22.42 -18.57
CA LEU A 461 21.06 -21.69 -19.36
C LEU A 461 20.71 -21.59 -20.87
N CYS A 462 19.85 -22.49 -21.35
CA CYS A 462 19.40 -22.48 -22.76
C CYS A 462 18.29 -21.44 -23.02
N LYS A 463 17.66 -20.91 -21.98
CA LYS A 463 16.61 -19.88 -22.05
C LYS A 463 17.20 -18.48 -22.00
#